data_d8ada09e09c70227d58f304284e812f5
#
_entry.id   d8ada09e09c70227d58f304284e812f5
#
_cell.length_a   1.000
_cell.length_b   1.000
_cell.length_c   1.000
_cell.angle_alpha   90.00
_cell.angle_beta   90.00
_cell.angle_gamma   90.00
#
_symmetry.space_group_name_H-M   'P 1'
#
loop_
_entity.id
_entity.type
_entity.pdbx_description
1 polymer ?
#
loop_
_entity_poly.entity_id
_entity_poly.type
_entity_poly.pdbx_seq_one_letter_code
_entity_poly.pdbx_strand_id
1 'polypeptide(L)'
;LPLLAQLLPEAGLNPQKIQYAGLARWDIPSQNIALPGLQGGWFTVPETIRYEIFSDHYSAEYREKPHPLAGLAFDAISAIGALAQSGHSTAVTTRALTRKSGFTGVDGIFRFTPAGSNQRGLAIAQIKNSQVNIIDDAPQSFNHSGM
;
A
#
# COMPACT_ATOMS: atom_id res chain seq x y z
N LEU A 1 -16.83 -1.51 -2.68
CA LEU A 1 -16.60 -2.77 -3.40
C LEU A 1 -16.94 -4.02 -2.56
N PRO A 2 -16.64 -4.13 -1.25
CA PRO A 2 -16.98 -5.30 -0.45
C PRO A 2 -18.47 -5.68 -0.50
N LEU A 3 -19.35 -4.69 -0.50
CA LEU A 3 -20.81 -4.92 -0.61
C LEU A 3 -21.19 -5.47 -2.00
N LEU A 4 -20.58 -4.95 -3.07
CA LEU A 4 -20.81 -5.41 -4.42
C LEU A 4 -20.37 -6.88 -4.59
N ALA A 5 -19.23 -7.26 -4.01
CA ALA A 5 -18.71 -8.62 -4.11
C ALA A 5 -19.66 -9.68 -3.55
N GLN A 6 -20.57 -9.32 -2.65
CA GLN A 6 -21.59 -10.23 -2.13
C GLN A 6 -22.74 -10.45 -3.12
N LEU A 7 -22.99 -9.51 -4.02
CA LEU A 7 -24.04 -9.60 -5.05
C LEU A 7 -23.54 -10.26 -6.34
N LEU A 8 -22.25 -10.36 -6.55
CA LEU A 8 -21.67 -10.94 -7.76
C LEU A 8 -22.06 -12.42 -7.99
N PRO A 9 -22.14 -13.29 -6.96
CA PRO A 9 -22.62 -14.66 -7.15
C PRO A 9 -24.04 -14.74 -7.71
N GLU A 10 -24.94 -13.82 -7.34
CA GLU A 10 -26.31 -13.75 -7.86
C GLU A 10 -26.32 -13.37 -9.35
N ALA A 11 -25.30 -12.61 -9.80
CA ALA A 11 -25.08 -12.28 -11.21
C ALA A 11 -24.31 -13.38 -11.97
N GLY A 12 -24.12 -14.56 -11.39
CA GLY A 12 -23.39 -15.68 -12.01
C GLY A 12 -21.86 -15.61 -11.88
N LEU A 13 -21.34 -14.59 -11.22
CA LEU A 13 -19.91 -14.40 -10.99
C LEU A 13 -19.50 -15.05 -9.66
N ASN A 14 -19.27 -16.36 -9.67
CA ASN A 14 -18.97 -17.12 -8.47
C ASN A 14 -17.46 -16.98 -8.12
N PRO A 15 -17.07 -16.58 -6.88
CA PRO A 15 -15.69 -16.46 -6.46
C PRO A 15 -14.90 -17.78 -6.48
N GLN A 16 -15.58 -18.94 -6.50
CA GLN A 16 -14.94 -20.25 -6.69
C GLN A 16 -14.49 -20.50 -8.14
N LYS A 17 -15.04 -19.76 -9.11
CA LYS A 17 -14.74 -19.89 -10.54
C LYS A 17 -14.02 -18.70 -11.12
N ILE A 18 -14.07 -17.55 -10.46
CA ILE A 18 -13.52 -16.27 -10.94
C ILE A 18 -12.67 -15.68 -9.82
N GLN A 19 -11.42 -15.35 -10.12
CA GLN A 19 -10.55 -14.64 -9.19
C GLN A 19 -10.96 -13.17 -9.08
N TYR A 20 -11.40 -12.75 -7.91
CA TYR A 20 -11.63 -11.34 -7.63
C TYR A 20 -10.31 -10.68 -7.26
N ALA A 21 -10.04 -9.52 -7.84
CA ALA A 21 -8.89 -8.69 -7.51
C ALA A 21 -9.30 -7.23 -7.34
N GLY A 22 -8.70 -6.55 -6.38
CA GLY A 22 -8.99 -5.15 -6.09
C GLY A 22 -7.74 -4.35 -5.77
N LEU A 23 -7.76 -3.08 -6.16
CA LEU A 23 -6.67 -2.12 -5.93
C LEU A 23 -6.85 -1.32 -4.62
N ALA A 24 -7.90 -1.61 -3.84
CA ALA A 24 -8.20 -0.91 -2.60
C ALA A 24 -8.12 -1.89 -1.42
N ARG A 25 -7.92 -1.35 -0.23
CA ARG A 25 -7.92 -2.09 1.03
C ARG A 25 -9.30 -2.70 1.27
N TRP A 26 -9.40 -4.02 1.25
CA TRP A 26 -10.64 -4.75 1.54
C TRP A 26 -10.77 -5.14 3.00
N ASP A 27 -9.67 -5.09 3.72
CA ASP A 27 -9.56 -5.35 5.16
C ASP A 27 -9.94 -4.14 6.03
N ILE A 28 -10.34 -3.03 5.42
CA ILE A 28 -10.80 -1.84 6.12
C ILE A 28 -12.25 -1.52 5.71
N PRO A 29 -13.19 -1.48 6.65
CA PRO A 29 -13.05 -1.83 8.07
C PRO A 29 -12.82 -3.34 8.27
N SER A 30 -12.24 -3.73 9.40
CA SER A 30 -11.77 -5.10 9.67
C SER A 30 -12.86 -6.18 9.59
N GLN A 31 -14.12 -5.84 9.83
CA GLN A 31 -15.25 -6.78 9.70
C GLN A 31 -15.44 -7.29 8.25
N ASN A 32 -14.92 -6.58 7.25
CA ASN A 32 -15.04 -7.00 5.85
C ASN A 32 -14.37 -8.35 5.58
N ILE A 33 -13.29 -8.68 6.30
CA ILE A 33 -12.57 -9.94 6.08
C ILE A 33 -13.42 -11.20 6.38
N ALA A 34 -14.49 -11.05 7.14
CA ALA A 34 -15.43 -12.13 7.42
C ALA A 34 -16.49 -12.34 6.32
N LEU A 35 -16.60 -11.43 5.35
CA LEU A 35 -17.62 -11.50 4.30
C LEU A 35 -17.38 -12.69 3.36
N PRO A 36 -18.39 -13.57 3.16
CA PRO A 36 -18.23 -14.75 2.31
C PRO A 36 -17.83 -14.41 0.86
N GLY A 37 -18.37 -13.34 0.29
CA GLY A 37 -18.09 -12.91 -1.08
C GLY A 37 -16.65 -12.38 -1.29
N LEU A 38 -15.88 -12.14 -0.23
CA LEU A 38 -14.48 -11.71 -0.32
C LEU A 38 -13.49 -12.85 -0.09
N GLN A 39 -13.96 -14.04 0.35
CA GLN A 39 -13.07 -15.17 0.58
C GLN A 39 -12.40 -15.60 -0.74
N GLY A 40 -11.08 -15.81 -0.73
CA GLY A 40 -10.28 -16.09 -1.91
C GLY A 40 -9.87 -14.85 -2.72
N GLY A 41 -10.48 -13.71 -2.49
CA GLY A 41 -10.19 -12.47 -3.21
C GLY A 41 -8.82 -11.90 -2.90
N TRP A 42 -8.20 -11.27 -3.90
CA TRP A 42 -6.89 -10.63 -3.81
C TRP A 42 -7.03 -9.12 -3.76
N PHE A 43 -6.19 -8.47 -2.98
CA PHE A 43 -6.16 -7.02 -2.91
C PHE A 43 -4.77 -6.52 -2.53
N THR A 44 -4.51 -5.24 -2.77
CA THR A 44 -3.22 -4.65 -2.46
C THR A 44 -3.18 -4.09 -1.04
N VAL A 45 -2.03 -4.29 -0.37
CA VAL A 45 -1.75 -3.73 0.96
C VAL A 45 -0.37 -3.07 0.97
N PRO A 46 -0.15 -2.06 1.83
CA PRO A 46 1.18 -1.53 2.09
C PRO A 46 2.13 -2.59 2.64
N GLU A 47 3.41 -2.30 2.60
CA GLU A 47 4.42 -3.08 3.30
C GLU A 47 4.12 -3.05 4.81
N THR A 48 3.95 -4.24 5.42
CA THR A 48 3.33 -4.36 6.74
C THR A 48 4.29 -3.95 7.86
N ILE A 49 5.54 -4.43 7.80
CA ILE A 49 6.49 -4.29 8.92
C ILE A 49 6.84 -2.82 9.18
N ARG A 50 7.14 -2.06 8.13
CA ARG A 50 7.48 -0.63 8.26
C ARG A 50 6.30 0.20 8.69
N TYR A 51 5.10 -0.14 8.20
CA TYR A 51 3.88 0.55 8.62
C TYR A 51 3.56 0.28 10.09
N GLU A 52 3.77 -0.92 10.59
CA GLU A 52 3.60 -1.26 12.00
C GLU A 52 4.56 -0.44 12.89
N ILE A 53 5.84 -0.39 12.55
CA ILE A 53 6.83 0.44 13.26
C ILE A 53 6.41 1.92 13.28
N PHE A 54 5.96 2.45 12.16
CA PHE A 54 5.44 3.83 12.07
C PHE A 54 4.21 4.01 12.97
N SER A 55 3.27 3.07 12.91
CA SER A 55 2.03 3.10 13.70
C SER A 55 2.29 3.07 15.20
N ASP A 56 3.27 2.27 15.63
CA ASP A 56 3.65 2.16 17.04
C ASP A 56 4.29 3.46 17.53
N HIS A 57 5.21 4.05 16.76
CA HIS A 57 5.81 5.34 17.09
C HIS A 57 4.76 6.46 17.14
N TYR A 58 3.87 6.48 16.15
CA TYR A 58 2.77 7.46 16.13
C TYR A 58 1.87 7.32 17.35
N SER A 59 1.49 6.08 17.70
CA SER A 59 0.62 5.81 18.84
C SER A 59 1.28 6.14 20.17
N ALA A 60 2.59 5.95 20.29
CA ALA A 60 3.36 6.33 21.49
C ALA A 60 3.37 7.86 21.68
N GLU A 61 3.48 8.63 20.60
CA GLU A 61 3.53 10.09 20.64
C GLU A 61 2.15 10.72 20.84
N TYR A 62 1.16 10.27 20.04
CA TYR A 62 -0.16 10.92 19.97
C TYR A 62 -1.26 10.20 20.74
N ARG A 63 -0.99 9.03 21.33
CA ARG A 63 -1.94 8.19 22.09
C ARG A 63 -3.16 7.74 21.28
N GLU A 64 -3.04 7.72 19.96
CA GLU A 64 -4.07 7.25 19.05
C GLU A 64 -3.40 6.55 17.85
N LYS A 65 -4.15 5.72 17.14
CA LYS A 65 -3.66 5.08 15.91
C LYS A 65 -3.63 6.09 14.76
N PRO A 66 -2.62 6.02 13.87
CA PRO A 66 -2.58 6.90 12.71
C PRO A 66 -3.76 6.60 11.77
N HIS A 67 -4.28 7.66 11.15
CA HIS A 67 -5.21 7.49 10.04
C HIS A 67 -4.55 6.66 8.91
N PRO A 68 -5.27 5.79 8.18
CA PRO A 68 -4.68 4.97 7.11
C PRO A 68 -3.88 5.72 6.03
N LEU A 69 -4.16 7.01 5.84
CA LEU A 69 -3.43 7.87 4.90
C LEU A 69 -2.22 8.58 5.51
N ALA A 70 -1.99 8.46 6.83
CA ALA A 70 -0.89 9.17 7.50
C ALA A 70 0.49 8.72 7.00
N GLY A 71 0.64 7.43 6.66
CA GLY A 71 1.87 6.89 6.07
C GLY A 71 2.25 7.59 4.77
N LEU A 72 1.29 7.93 3.91
CA LEU A 72 1.55 8.64 2.66
C LEU A 72 2.11 10.05 2.89
N ALA A 73 1.55 10.78 3.87
CA ALA A 73 2.03 12.11 4.24
C ALA A 73 3.43 12.04 4.85
N PHE A 74 3.65 11.08 5.75
CA PHE A 74 4.96 10.83 6.35
C PHE A 74 6.01 10.51 5.29
N ASP A 75 5.72 9.63 4.34
CA ASP A 75 6.59 9.25 3.24
C ASP A 75 7.00 10.47 2.40
N ALA A 76 6.03 11.33 2.06
CA ALA A 76 6.30 12.52 1.26
C ALA A 76 7.27 13.49 1.97
N ILE A 77 7.05 13.78 3.25
CA ILE A 77 7.92 14.66 4.04
C ILE A 77 9.29 14.01 4.25
N SER A 78 9.34 12.71 4.51
CA SER A 78 10.59 11.96 4.69
C SER A 78 11.45 11.98 3.42
N ALA A 79 10.84 11.88 2.23
CA ALA A 79 11.56 11.99 0.96
C ALA A 79 12.17 13.39 0.77
N ILE A 80 11.43 14.45 1.09
CA ILE A 80 11.93 15.83 1.06
C ILE A 80 13.09 16.01 2.05
N GLY A 81 12.92 15.51 3.29
CA GLY A 81 13.94 15.57 4.33
C GLY A 81 15.23 14.85 3.92
N ALA A 82 15.12 13.65 3.35
CA ALA A 82 16.27 12.89 2.86
C ALA A 82 17.03 13.62 1.74
N LEU A 83 16.33 14.32 0.85
CA LEU A 83 16.97 15.15 -0.18
C LEU A 83 17.62 16.38 0.44
N ALA A 84 16.97 17.07 1.36
CA ALA A 84 17.52 18.27 2.02
C ALA A 84 18.78 17.97 2.82
N GLN A 85 18.84 16.81 3.49
CA GLN A 85 20.04 16.37 4.24
C GLN A 85 21.26 16.08 3.36
N SER A 86 21.11 15.96 2.05
CA SER A 86 22.23 15.75 1.13
C SER A 86 23.18 16.96 1.00
N GLY A 87 22.94 18.04 1.74
CA GLY A 87 23.89 19.14 1.99
C GLY A 87 23.87 20.28 0.98
N HIS A 88 22.96 20.30 0.03
CA HIS A 88 22.84 21.38 -0.95
C HIS A 88 21.50 22.10 -0.79
N SER A 89 21.52 23.42 -0.69
CA SER A 89 20.30 24.27 -0.61
C SER A 89 19.35 24.09 -1.79
N THR A 90 19.80 23.47 -2.87
CA THR A 90 19.06 23.15 -4.11
C THR A 90 18.80 21.66 -4.28
N ALA A 91 18.90 20.86 -3.22
CA ALA A 91 18.78 19.40 -3.31
C ALA A 91 17.36 18.91 -3.68
N VAL A 92 16.32 19.67 -3.31
CA VAL A 92 14.94 19.33 -3.63
C VAL A 92 14.60 19.89 -5.03
N THR A 93 14.85 19.09 -6.04
CA THR A 93 14.56 19.42 -7.44
C THR A 93 13.60 18.38 -8.04
N THR A 94 12.90 18.73 -9.12
CA THR A 94 12.07 17.77 -9.87
C THR A 94 12.88 16.53 -10.26
N ARG A 95 14.12 16.68 -10.71
CA ARG A 95 15.00 15.57 -11.07
C ARG A 95 15.30 14.65 -9.88
N ALA A 96 15.56 15.22 -8.71
CA ALA A 96 15.84 14.44 -7.51
C ALA A 96 14.59 13.72 -7.01
N LEU A 97 13.42 14.37 -7.04
CA LEU A 97 12.14 13.79 -6.67
C LEU A 97 11.71 12.67 -7.63
N THR A 98 11.99 12.81 -8.94
CA THR A 98 11.61 11.83 -9.96
C THR A 98 12.71 10.80 -10.26
N ARG A 99 13.65 10.60 -9.34
CA ARG A 99 14.72 9.61 -9.52
C ARG A 99 14.15 8.20 -9.72
N LYS A 100 14.76 7.43 -10.64
CA LYS A 100 14.29 6.09 -11.02
C LYS A 100 14.30 5.10 -9.84
N SER A 101 15.28 5.23 -8.92
CA SER A 101 15.36 4.39 -7.73
C SER A 101 14.20 4.63 -6.74
N GLY A 102 13.55 5.78 -6.81
CA GLY A 102 12.52 6.16 -5.87
C GLY A 102 13.02 6.34 -4.43
N PHE A 103 12.14 6.17 -3.49
CA PHE A 103 12.35 6.32 -2.06
C PHE A 103 11.79 5.10 -1.33
N THR A 104 12.33 4.83 -0.16
CA THR A 104 11.76 3.86 0.76
C THR A 104 10.87 4.58 1.76
N GLY A 105 9.62 4.17 1.85
CA GLY A 105 8.63 4.72 2.77
C GLY A 105 8.10 3.69 3.76
N VAL A 106 7.24 4.14 4.66
CA VAL A 106 6.56 3.27 5.63
C VAL A 106 5.47 2.42 4.97
N ASP A 107 4.86 2.93 3.89
CA ASP A 107 3.90 2.19 3.07
C ASP A 107 4.57 1.41 1.90
N GLY A 108 5.89 1.17 1.96
CA GLY A 108 6.67 0.51 0.93
C GLY A 108 7.47 1.48 0.05
N ILE A 109 8.14 0.96 -0.98
CA ILE A 109 8.88 1.79 -1.92
C ILE A 109 7.93 2.64 -2.77
N PHE A 110 8.36 3.85 -3.10
CA PHE A 110 7.61 4.74 -3.98
C PHE A 110 8.52 5.63 -4.82
N ARG A 111 8.02 6.11 -5.94
CA ARG A 111 8.68 7.12 -6.77
C ARG A 111 7.66 8.03 -7.45
N PHE A 112 8.07 9.27 -7.69
CA PHE A 112 7.29 10.18 -8.51
C PHE A 112 7.71 10.05 -9.98
N THR A 113 6.77 10.25 -10.88
CA THR A 113 7.05 10.31 -12.31
C THR A 113 7.13 11.76 -12.77
N PRO A 114 7.81 12.06 -13.89
CA PRO A 114 7.81 13.42 -14.46
C PRO A 114 6.41 13.95 -14.81
N ALA A 115 5.44 13.06 -15.02
CA ALA A 115 4.04 13.41 -15.28
C ALA A 115 3.26 13.80 -14.00
N GLY A 116 3.89 13.81 -12.82
CA GLY A 116 3.25 14.17 -11.55
C GLY A 116 2.48 13.03 -10.88
N SER A 117 2.45 11.83 -11.46
CA SER A 117 1.89 10.66 -10.79
C SER A 117 2.90 9.99 -9.87
N ASN A 118 2.42 9.11 -9.01
CA ASN A 118 3.29 8.30 -8.16
C ASN A 118 3.14 6.80 -8.53
N GLN A 119 4.22 6.06 -8.35
CA GLN A 119 4.23 4.61 -8.41
C GLN A 119 4.65 4.10 -7.03
N ARG A 120 3.99 3.04 -6.54
CA ARG A 120 4.26 2.46 -5.23
C ARG A 120 4.34 0.94 -5.33
N GLY A 121 5.30 0.35 -4.64
CA GLY A 121 5.38 -1.09 -4.44
C GLY A 121 4.43 -1.50 -3.31
N LEU A 122 3.47 -2.36 -3.65
CA LEU A 122 2.50 -2.89 -2.69
C LEU A 122 2.60 -4.40 -2.67
N ALA A 123 2.34 -5.01 -1.52
CA ALA A 123 2.14 -6.44 -1.40
C ALA A 123 0.77 -6.84 -1.95
N ILE A 124 0.64 -8.11 -2.33
CA ILE A 124 -0.65 -8.70 -2.67
C ILE A 124 -1.09 -9.58 -1.50
N ALA A 125 -2.29 -9.33 -1.02
CA ALA A 125 -2.92 -10.09 0.04
C ALA A 125 -4.13 -10.86 -0.48
N GLN A 126 -4.43 -11.98 0.17
CA GLN A 126 -5.62 -12.77 -0.03
C GLN A 126 -6.43 -12.86 1.26
N ILE A 127 -7.76 -12.71 1.18
CA ILE A 127 -8.65 -13.06 2.29
C ILE A 127 -8.90 -14.57 2.26
N LYS A 128 -8.47 -15.26 3.29
CA LYS A 128 -8.68 -16.70 3.44
C LYS A 128 -8.99 -17.03 4.90
N ASN A 129 -10.08 -17.78 5.11
CA ASN A 129 -10.56 -18.13 6.45
C ASN A 129 -10.75 -16.91 7.37
N SER A 130 -11.31 -15.82 6.82
CA SER A 130 -11.48 -14.54 7.53
C SER A 130 -10.18 -13.95 8.07
N GLN A 131 -9.06 -14.22 7.41
CA GLN A 131 -7.74 -13.67 7.72
C GLN A 131 -7.13 -13.06 6.45
N VAL A 132 -6.29 -12.05 6.64
CA VAL A 132 -5.47 -11.47 5.59
C VAL A 132 -4.15 -12.22 5.52
N ASN A 133 -3.85 -12.84 4.39
CA ASN A 133 -2.61 -13.55 4.15
C ASN A 133 -1.85 -12.87 3.02
N ILE A 134 -0.61 -12.50 3.23
CA ILE A 134 0.26 -12.01 2.17
C ILE A 134 0.62 -13.18 1.26
N ILE A 135 0.36 -13.04 -0.04
CA ILE A 135 0.65 -14.06 -1.06
C ILE A 135 1.77 -13.64 -2.01
N ASP A 136 2.09 -12.34 -2.04
CA ASP A 136 3.22 -11.79 -2.76
C ASP A 136 3.72 -10.56 -2.01
N ASP A 137 4.99 -10.56 -1.63
CA ASP A 137 5.59 -9.51 -0.82
C ASP A 137 5.74 -8.20 -1.60
N ALA A 138 5.70 -7.07 -0.89
CA ALA A 138 5.94 -5.77 -1.49
C ALA A 138 7.38 -5.71 -2.06
N PRO A 139 7.55 -5.26 -3.32
CA PRO A 139 8.87 -5.15 -3.93
C PRO A 139 9.75 -4.18 -3.13
N GLN A 140 11.02 -4.52 -2.98
CA GLN A 140 11.99 -3.69 -2.26
C GLN A 140 12.80 -2.76 -3.17
N SER A 141 12.63 -2.87 -4.49
CA SER A 141 13.26 -1.98 -5.48
C SER A 141 12.43 -1.89 -6.75
N PHE A 142 12.59 -0.79 -7.51
CA PHE A 142 12.00 -0.64 -8.85
C PHE A 142 12.85 -1.26 -9.96
N ASN A 143 13.97 -1.89 -9.63
CA ASN A 143 14.91 -2.45 -10.61
C ASN A 143 14.49 -3.83 -11.14
N HIS A 144 13.43 -4.41 -10.62
CA HIS A 144 12.86 -5.69 -11.06
C HIS A 144 11.67 -5.52 -12.00
N SER A 145 11.59 -4.43 -12.76
CA SER A 145 10.71 -4.37 -13.91
C SER A 145 11.33 -5.17 -15.06
N GLY A 146 11.53 -6.46 -14.81
CA GLY A 146 11.74 -7.45 -15.84
C GLY A 146 10.39 -7.75 -16.45
N MET A 147 10.14 -7.26 -17.56
CA MET A 147 9.54 -7.71 -18.82
C MET A 147 9.02 -6.54 -19.58
#